data_6577f9d14f1254793134a0fec19714f0
#
_entry.id   6577f9d14f1254793134a0fec19714f0
#
_cell.length_a   1.000
_cell.length_b   1.000
_cell.length_c   1.000
_cell.angle_alpha   90.00
_cell.angle_beta   90.00
_cell.angle_gamma   90.00
#
_symmetry.space_group_name_H-M   'P 1'
#
loop_
_entity.id
_entity.type
_entity.pdbx_description
1 polymer ?
#
loop_
_entity_poly.entity_id
_entity_poly.type
_entity_poly.pdbx_seq_one_letter_code
_entity_poly.pdbx_strand_id
1 'polypeptide(L)'
;MITDTKIMDRASLQKVLTILHETYSVPNVVISSIPMTEWLWDPTLTNASTAFSEQDATLLCLASIRAPGTVSGPPSTIYAACVPLVAGYFSGVGDLFSALVLGHYSLSLSSSADSLPPLAHAVSLALTKTHAILRLTERHATSLPPGEHTVTDNELDEVDPERRIRRMRARELRLVQGRKILSGEAMGELREMRKWEDFWRLDDKI
;
A
#
# COMPACT_ATOMS: atom_id res chain seq x y z
N MET A 1 2.63 -2.02 -19.70
CA MET A 1 1.78 -1.29 -18.70
C MET A 1 0.34 -1.46 -19.16
N ILE A 2 -0.60 -1.85 -18.30
CA ILE A 2 -1.97 -2.20 -18.72
C ILE A 2 -2.72 -1.02 -19.34
N THR A 3 -2.47 0.21 -18.88
CA THR A 3 -3.21 1.42 -19.31
C THR A 3 -2.40 2.37 -20.18
N ASP A 4 -1.15 2.08 -20.49
CA ASP A 4 -0.18 2.95 -21.18
C ASP A 4 -0.10 4.40 -20.64
N THR A 5 -0.62 4.62 -19.44
CA THR A 5 -0.66 5.92 -18.77
C THR A 5 0.33 5.93 -17.62
N LYS A 6 1.30 6.83 -17.64
CA LYS A 6 2.20 7.07 -16.50
C LYS A 6 1.48 7.95 -15.47
N ILE A 7 1.47 7.52 -14.22
CA ILE A 7 0.89 8.29 -13.11
C ILE A 7 1.91 9.33 -12.67
N MET A 8 1.61 10.60 -12.94
CA MET A 8 2.48 11.75 -12.65
C MET A 8 1.79 12.80 -11.78
N ASP A 9 0.46 12.78 -11.76
CA ASP A 9 -0.41 13.71 -11.09
C ASP A 9 -1.78 13.07 -10.82
N ARG A 10 -2.66 13.81 -10.14
CA ARG A 10 -4.00 13.36 -9.79
C ARG A 10 -4.86 13.05 -11.03
N ALA A 11 -4.74 13.88 -12.09
CA ALA A 11 -5.51 13.68 -13.31
C ALA A 11 -5.12 12.40 -14.06
N SER A 12 -3.82 12.08 -14.13
CA SER A 12 -3.34 10.82 -14.71
C SER A 12 -3.74 9.59 -13.88
N LEU A 13 -3.78 9.71 -12.55
CA LEU A 13 -4.29 8.66 -11.66
C LEU A 13 -5.79 8.44 -11.86
N GLN A 14 -6.59 9.51 -11.93
CA GLN A 14 -8.02 9.45 -12.26
C GLN A 14 -8.25 8.79 -13.62
N LYS A 15 -7.47 9.16 -14.64
CA LYS A 15 -7.54 8.56 -15.98
C LYS A 15 -7.26 7.05 -15.94
N VAL A 16 -6.23 6.62 -15.20
CA VAL A 16 -5.90 5.19 -15.04
C VAL A 16 -7.07 4.43 -14.42
N LEU A 17 -7.66 4.96 -13.34
CA LEU A 17 -8.80 4.32 -12.67
C LEU A 17 -10.04 4.28 -13.58
N THR A 18 -10.32 5.36 -14.32
CA THR A 18 -11.41 5.39 -15.30
C THR A 18 -11.25 4.31 -16.36
N ILE A 19 -10.05 4.19 -16.95
CA ILE A 19 -9.76 3.14 -17.95
C ILE A 19 -9.98 1.74 -17.35
N LEU A 20 -9.49 1.49 -16.14
CA LEU A 20 -9.66 0.18 -15.49
C LEU A 20 -11.13 -0.15 -15.23
N HIS A 21 -11.90 0.81 -14.76
CA HIS A 21 -13.31 0.60 -14.44
C HIS A 21 -14.20 0.55 -15.67
N GLU A 22 -14.01 1.43 -16.65
CA GLU A 22 -14.90 1.57 -17.80
C GLU A 22 -14.48 0.70 -18.98
N THR A 23 -13.20 0.73 -19.37
CA THR A 23 -12.72 -0.02 -20.52
C THR A 23 -12.51 -1.49 -20.19
N TYR A 24 -11.89 -1.79 -19.06
CA TYR A 24 -11.61 -3.17 -18.65
C TYR A 24 -12.68 -3.77 -17.74
N SER A 25 -13.70 -2.99 -17.35
CA SER A 25 -14.82 -3.44 -16.50
C SER A 25 -14.37 -4.05 -15.17
N VAL A 26 -13.23 -3.60 -14.62
CA VAL A 26 -12.71 -4.07 -13.32
C VAL A 26 -13.51 -3.42 -12.20
N PRO A 27 -14.26 -4.16 -11.38
CA PRO A 27 -15.12 -3.56 -10.34
C PRO A 27 -14.32 -3.02 -9.14
N ASN A 28 -13.20 -3.66 -8.82
CA ASN A 28 -12.36 -3.34 -7.66
C ASN A 28 -10.90 -3.20 -8.09
N VAL A 29 -10.28 -2.09 -7.75
CA VAL A 29 -8.87 -1.81 -8.06
C VAL A 29 -8.15 -1.44 -6.77
N VAL A 30 -6.99 -2.06 -6.53
CA VAL A 30 -6.08 -1.67 -5.45
C VAL A 30 -4.75 -1.28 -6.04
N ILE A 31 -4.26 -0.07 -5.72
CA ILE A 31 -2.92 0.39 -6.06
C ILE A 31 -2.16 0.56 -4.76
N SER A 32 -1.19 -0.30 -4.53
CA SER A 32 -0.33 -0.26 -3.35
C SER A 32 0.93 0.56 -3.62
N SER A 33 1.52 1.11 -2.56
CA SER A 33 2.89 1.63 -2.58
C SER A 33 3.14 2.79 -3.56
N ILE A 34 2.19 3.72 -3.69
CA ILE A 34 2.40 4.97 -4.43
C ILE A 34 3.25 5.88 -3.52
N PRO A 35 4.46 6.31 -3.94
CA PRO A 35 5.23 7.27 -3.17
C PRO A 35 4.43 8.55 -2.93
N MET A 36 4.37 9.00 -1.67
CA MET A 36 3.68 10.25 -1.33
C MET A 36 4.43 11.42 -1.95
N THR A 37 3.67 12.26 -2.64
CA THR A 37 4.14 13.49 -3.26
C THR A 37 3.18 14.63 -2.90
N GLU A 38 3.56 15.86 -3.14
CA GLU A 38 2.75 17.04 -2.79
C GLU A 38 1.33 16.98 -3.38
N TRP A 39 1.19 16.53 -4.63
CA TRP A 39 -0.12 16.44 -5.30
C TRP A 39 -1.03 15.31 -4.77
N LEU A 40 -0.46 14.33 -4.03
CA LEU A 40 -1.21 13.26 -3.33
C LEU A 40 -1.52 13.62 -1.88
N TRP A 41 -0.93 14.71 -1.38
CA TRP A 41 -1.08 15.07 0.01
C TRP A 41 -2.51 15.54 0.30
N ASP A 42 -3.16 14.86 1.24
CA ASP A 42 -4.45 15.22 1.79
C ASP A 42 -4.40 15.02 3.32
N PRO A 43 -4.58 16.08 4.10
CA PRO A 43 -4.50 16.01 5.57
C PRO A 43 -5.57 15.07 6.16
N THR A 44 -6.67 14.82 5.46
CA THR A 44 -7.72 13.91 5.93
C THR A 44 -7.31 12.44 5.88
N LEU A 45 -6.32 12.10 5.02
CA LEU A 45 -5.78 10.75 4.86
C LEU A 45 -4.63 10.45 5.83
N THR A 46 -4.06 11.48 6.44
CA THR A 46 -2.95 11.35 7.37
C THR A 46 -3.44 11.62 8.79
N ASN A 47 -2.92 10.90 9.78
CA ASN A 47 -3.17 11.21 11.20
C ASN A 47 -2.29 12.38 11.69
N ALA A 48 -1.50 12.98 10.79
CA ALA A 48 -0.57 14.04 11.13
C ALA A 48 -1.22 15.41 10.87
N SER A 49 -1.25 16.24 11.89
CA SER A 49 -1.60 17.68 11.81
C SER A 49 -0.48 18.53 11.20
N THR A 50 0.57 17.91 10.68
CA THR A 50 1.76 18.57 10.12
C THR A 50 1.70 18.59 8.59
N ALA A 51 2.24 19.67 8.01
CA ALA A 51 2.41 19.83 6.57
C ALA A 51 3.21 18.67 5.96
N PHE A 52 3.02 18.44 4.66
CA PHE A 52 3.81 17.47 3.89
C PHE A 52 5.31 17.70 4.12
N SER A 53 6.02 16.64 4.47
CA SER A 53 7.48 16.63 4.60
C SER A 53 8.06 15.53 3.71
N GLU A 54 8.93 15.91 2.78
CA GLU A 54 9.67 14.94 1.95
C GLU A 54 10.60 14.03 2.77
N GLN A 55 10.92 14.43 4.00
CA GLN A 55 11.81 13.66 4.89
C GLN A 55 11.13 12.44 5.49
N ASP A 56 9.80 12.46 5.62
CA ASP A 56 9.03 11.32 6.12
C ASP A 56 8.53 10.49 4.93
N ALA A 57 9.40 9.62 4.40
CA ALA A 57 9.05 8.75 3.29
C ALA A 57 7.80 7.93 3.62
N THR A 58 6.69 8.28 2.99
CA THR A 58 5.37 7.69 3.18
C THR A 58 4.85 7.14 1.85
N LEU A 59 4.16 6.03 1.92
CA LEU A 59 3.49 5.41 0.78
C LEU A 59 1.99 5.55 0.93
N LEU A 60 1.30 5.86 -0.16
CA LEU A 60 -0.15 5.82 -0.26
C LEU A 60 -0.57 4.46 -0.83
N CYS A 61 -1.57 3.85 -0.20
CA CYS A 61 -2.34 2.75 -0.76
C CYS A 61 -3.75 3.25 -1.06
N LEU A 62 -4.26 2.91 -2.24
CA LEU A 62 -5.55 3.34 -2.74
C LEU A 62 -6.40 2.12 -3.11
N ALA A 63 -7.66 2.11 -2.69
CA ALA A 63 -8.69 1.17 -3.12
C ALA A 63 -9.80 1.93 -3.84
N SER A 64 -10.09 1.53 -5.07
CA SER A 64 -11.14 2.12 -5.92
C SER A 64 -12.24 1.09 -6.14
N ILE A 65 -13.46 1.45 -5.79
CA ILE A 65 -14.64 0.59 -5.84
C ILE A 65 -15.64 1.21 -6.80
N ARG A 66 -15.91 0.52 -7.92
CA ARG A 66 -16.88 0.98 -8.91
C ARG A 66 -18.29 1.02 -8.30
N ALA A 67 -18.96 2.14 -8.47
CA ALA A 67 -20.36 2.26 -8.09
C ALA A 67 -21.23 1.55 -9.14
N PRO A 68 -22.08 0.57 -8.76
CA PRO A 68 -22.97 -0.09 -9.69
C PRO A 68 -24.04 0.88 -10.17
N GLY A 69 -24.20 1.06 -11.50
CA GLY A 69 -25.38 1.69 -12.12
C GLY A 69 -25.44 3.22 -12.09
N THR A 70 -24.38 3.93 -11.72
CA THR A 70 -24.39 5.41 -11.78
C THR A 70 -24.07 5.90 -13.19
N VAL A 71 -25.10 6.40 -13.88
CA VAL A 71 -24.98 7.05 -15.21
C VAL A 71 -24.45 8.49 -15.08
N SER A 72 -24.61 9.11 -13.92
CA SER A 72 -24.15 10.47 -13.62
C SER A 72 -23.53 10.52 -12.22
N GLY A 73 -22.20 10.52 -12.15
CA GLY A 73 -21.45 10.58 -10.90
C GLY A 73 -20.00 10.16 -11.09
N PRO A 74 -19.19 10.19 -10.04
CA PRO A 74 -17.80 9.72 -10.12
C PRO A 74 -17.79 8.22 -10.49
N PRO A 75 -16.81 7.78 -11.32
CA PRO A 75 -16.76 6.39 -11.81
C PRO A 75 -16.54 5.37 -10.69
N SER A 76 -16.05 5.80 -9.53
CA SER A 76 -15.80 4.94 -8.38
C SER A 76 -15.75 5.73 -7.08
N THR A 77 -15.88 5.03 -5.96
CA THR A 77 -15.57 5.57 -4.63
C THR A 77 -14.12 5.19 -4.28
N ILE A 78 -13.36 6.17 -3.81
CA ILE A 78 -11.95 6.00 -3.46
C ILE A 78 -11.78 5.93 -1.95
N TYR A 79 -11.01 4.95 -1.51
CA TYR A 79 -10.50 4.84 -0.15
C TYR A 79 -8.99 4.85 -0.19
N ALA A 80 -8.35 5.48 0.79
CA ALA A 80 -6.90 5.58 0.85
C ALA A 80 -6.38 5.46 2.28
N ALA A 81 -5.16 5.00 2.42
CA ALA A 81 -4.41 4.99 3.67
C ALA A 81 -2.94 5.25 3.41
N CYS A 82 -2.32 5.99 4.32
CA CYS A 82 -0.89 6.27 4.30
C CYS A 82 -0.14 5.30 5.22
N VAL A 83 0.99 4.79 4.75
CA VAL A 83 1.87 3.92 5.54
C VAL A 83 3.31 4.43 5.47
N PRO A 84 4.04 4.47 6.60
CA PRO A 84 5.46 4.80 6.57
C PRO A 84 6.24 3.79 5.73
N LEU A 85 7.17 4.30 4.92
CA LEU A 85 8.09 3.44 4.18
C LEU A 85 9.04 2.74 5.15
N VAL A 86 9.11 1.42 5.07
CA VAL A 86 10.14 0.63 5.74
C VAL A 86 11.36 0.57 4.82
N ALA A 87 12.47 1.13 5.27
CA ALA A 87 13.68 1.25 4.45
C ALA A 87 14.26 -0.12 4.06
N GLY A 88 14.64 -0.25 2.79
CA GLY A 88 15.30 -1.43 2.24
C GLY A 88 14.44 -2.19 1.24
N TYR A 89 15.08 -3.19 0.62
CA TYR A 89 14.42 -4.09 -0.32
C TYR A 89 13.98 -5.36 0.40
N PHE A 90 12.72 -5.72 0.27
CA PHE A 90 12.13 -6.94 0.82
C PHE A 90 11.48 -7.73 -0.33
N SER A 91 11.79 -9.03 -0.42
CA SER A 91 11.21 -9.89 -1.44
C SER A 91 9.85 -10.43 -1.01
N GLY A 92 8.88 -10.54 -1.93
CA GLY A 92 7.58 -11.14 -1.69
C GLY A 92 6.55 -10.26 -0.97
N VAL A 93 6.82 -8.95 -0.80
CA VAL A 93 5.88 -8.02 -0.13
C VAL A 93 4.56 -7.90 -0.89
N GLY A 94 4.64 -7.77 -2.22
CA GLY A 94 3.46 -7.69 -3.07
C GLY A 94 2.60 -8.95 -3.03
N ASP A 95 3.25 -10.13 -3.02
CA ASP A 95 2.58 -11.43 -2.93
C ASP A 95 1.87 -11.58 -1.59
N LEU A 96 2.57 -11.25 -0.48
CA LEU A 96 1.99 -11.26 0.86
C LEU A 96 0.78 -10.33 0.95
N PHE A 97 0.93 -9.09 0.48
CA PHE A 97 -0.14 -8.10 0.52
C PHE A 97 -1.36 -8.57 -0.27
N SER A 98 -1.16 -9.05 -1.50
CA SER A 98 -2.24 -9.53 -2.37
C SER A 98 -2.96 -10.75 -1.77
N ALA A 99 -2.20 -11.69 -1.20
CA ALA A 99 -2.76 -12.87 -0.53
C ALA A 99 -3.59 -12.46 0.70
N LEU A 100 -3.12 -11.47 1.48
CA LEU A 100 -3.86 -10.97 2.64
C LEU A 100 -5.13 -10.21 2.22
N VAL A 101 -5.09 -9.39 1.16
CA VAL A 101 -6.29 -8.74 0.63
C VAL A 101 -7.32 -9.80 0.22
N LEU A 102 -6.91 -10.81 -0.53
CA LEU A 102 -7.80 -11.89 -0.95
C LEU A 102 -8.36 -12.68 0.23
N GLY A 103 -7.51 -13.02 1.21
CA GLY A 103 -7.91 -13.79 2.39
C GLY A 103 -8.86 -13.05 3.34
N HIS A 104 -8.82 -11.71 3.33
CA HIS A 104 -9.71 -10.87 4.14
C HIS A 104 -10.93 -10.35 3.38
N TYR A 105 -10.97 -10.50 2.06
CA TYR A 105 -12.08 -10.03 1.27
C TYR A 105 -13.31 -10.90 1.49
N SER A 106 -14.34 -10.35 2.13
CA SER A 106 -15.60 -11.03 2.39
C SER A 106 -16.77 -10.09 2.14
N LEU A 107 -17.67 -10.51 1.27
CA LEU A 107 -18.89 -9.76 0.94
C LEU A 107 -19.88 -9.68 2.11
N SER A 108 -19.74 -10.54 3.12
CA SER A 108 -20.65 -10.61 4.27
C SER A 108 -20.51 -9.46 5.28
N LEU A 109 -19.47 -8.63 5.16
CA LEU A 109 -19.17 -7.55 6.11
C LEU A 109 -20.00 -6.27 5.88
N SER A 110 -20.84 -6.20 4.86
CA SER A 110 -21.54 -4.98 4.42
C SER A 110 -22.86 -4.72 5.16
N SER A 111 -23.04 -5.10 6.40
CA SER A 111 -24.34 -5.08 7.07
C SER A 111 -24.70 -3.80 7.83
N SER A 112 -23.81 -2.80 7.91
CA SER A 112 -24.10 -1.49 8.51
C SER A 112 -23.69 -0.34 7.61
N ALA A 113 -24.50 0.73 7.57
CA ALA A 113 -24.23 1.91 6.72
C ALA A 113 -22.93 2.64 7.07
N ASP A 114 -22.45 2.48 8.29
CA ASP A 114 -21.22 3.11 8.80
C ASP A 114 -19.98 2.22 8.70
N SER A 115 -20.10 1.00 8.16
CA SER A 115 -18.96 0.10 8.02
C SER A 115 -18.19 0.35 6.72
N LEU A 116 -16.86 0.16 6.77
CA LEU A 116 -16.04 0.19 5.56
C LEU A 116 -16.54 -0.86 4.55
N PRO A 117 -16.52 -0.55 3.24
CA PRO A 117 -16.79 -1.54 2.22
C PRO A 117 -15.84 -2.74 2.32
N PRO A 118 -16.26 -3.94 1.90
CA PRO A 118 -15.47 -5.17 2.01
C PRO A 118 -14.04 -5.04 1.51
N LEU A 119 -13.83 -4.36 0.36
CA LEU A 119 -12.49 -4.13 -0.17
C LEU A 119 -11.65 -3.24 0.73
N ALA A 120 -12.20 -2.10 1.17
CA ALA A 120 -11.47 -1.15 2.01
C ALA A 120 -11.11 -1.80 3.37
N HIS A 121 -12.02 -2.58 3.94
CA HIS A 121 -11.75 -3.35 5.16
C HIS A 121 -10.62 -4.38 4.95
N ALA A 122 -10.69 -5.18 3.89
CA ALA A 122 -9.67 -6.18 3.56
C ALA A 122 -8.29 -5.53 3.35
N VAL A 123 -8.24 -4.40 2.63
CA VAL A 123 -7.00 -3.65 2.40
C VAL A 123 -6.45 -3.07 3.70
N SER A 124 -7.30 -2.56 4.60
CA SER A 124 -6.87 -2.07 5.93
C SER A 124 -6.15 -3.14 6.74
N LEU A 125 -6.73 -4.35 6.80
CA LEU A 125 -6.12 -5.50 7.47
C LEU A 125 -4.82 -5.95 6.79
N ALA A 126 -4.82 -6.02 5.46
CA ALA A 126 -3.65 -6.41 4.68
C ALA A 126 -2.49 -5.43 4.87
N LEU A 127 -2.75 -4.11 4.81
CA LEU A 127 -1.75 -3.06 5.08
C LEU A 127 -1.16 -3.20 6.48
N THR A 128 -2.02 -3.36 7.48
CA THR A 128 -1.60 -3.47 8.88
C THR A 128 -0.67 -4.67 9.08
N LYS A 129 -1.09 -5.85 8.60
CA LYS A 129 -0.31 -7.09 8.74
C LYS A 129 0.99 -7.04 7.94
N THR A 130 0.93 -6.58 6.69
CA THR A 130 2.12 -6.45 5.84
C THR A 130 3.14 -5.51 6.46
N HIS A 131 2.73 -4.33 6.93
CA HIS A 131 3.62 -3.37 7.58
C HIS A 131 4.23 -3.96 8.87
N ALA A 132 3.45 -4.67 9.69
CA ALA A 132 3.95 -5.32 10.90
C ALA A 132 4.99 -6.42 10.59
N ILE A 133 4.79 -7.21 9.53
CA ILE A 133 5.76 -8.20 9.05
C ILE A 133 7.04 -7.52 8.53
N LEU A 134 6.92 -6.43 7.79
CA LEU A 134 8.05 -5.65 7.32
C LEU A 134 8.88 -5.11 8.50
N ARG A 135 8.23 -4.53 9.51
CA ARG A 135 8.91 -4.05 10.72
C ARG A 135 9.56 -5.17 11.52
N LEU A 136 8.95 -6.36 11.57
CA LEU A 136 9.56 -7.55 12.19
C LEU A 136 10.82 -7.98 11.43
N THR A 137 10.75 -7.99 10.09
CA THR A 137 11.87 -8.37 9.21
C THR A 137 13.00 -7.34 9.29
N GLU A 138 12.70 -6.06 9.25
CA GLU A 138 13.67 -4.98 9.41
C GLU A 138 14.42 -5.06 10.74
N ARG A 139 13.68 -5.23 11.86
CA ARG A 139 14.31 -5.40 13.19
C ARG A 139 15.26 -6.60 13.23
N HIS A 140 14.89 -7.70 12.59
CA HIS A 140 15.79 -8.84 12.47
C HIS A 140 17.03 -8.49 11.65
N ALA A 141 16.86 -7.90 10.47
CA ALA A 141 17.98 -7.51 9.62
C ALA A 141 18.95 -6.56 10.33
N THR A 142 18.41 -5.59 11.10
CA THR A 142 19.24 -4.63 11.86
C THR A 142 19.89 -5.23 13.10
N SER A 143 19.45 -6.38 13.59
CA SER A 143 20.09 -7.10 14.71
C SER A 143 21.26 -7.99 14.28
N LEU A 144 21.46 -8.16 12.98
CA LEU A 144 22.57 -8.95 12.46
C LEU A 144 23.91 -8.21 12.61
N PRO A 145 25.07 -8.91 12.57
CA PRO A 145 26.37 -8.28 12.62
C PRO A 145 26.57 -7.22 11.51
N PRO A 146 27.34 -6.16 11.74
CA PRO A 146 27.55 -5.08 10.76
C PRO A 146 27.97 -5.54 9.36
N GLY A 147 28.71 -6.64 9.24
CA GLY A 147 29.08 -7.23 7.95
C GLY A 147 27.91 -7.83 7.16
N GLU A 148 26.77 -8.05 7.80
CA GLU A 148 25.54 -8.54 7.18
C GLU A 148 24.51 -7.42 6.96
N HIS A 149 24.74 -6.22 7.51
CA HIS A 149 23.94 -5.01 7.31
C HIS A 149 24.30 -4.32 6.00
N THR A 150 24.34 -5.04 4.91
CA THR A 150 24.87 -4.46 3.69
C THR A 150 23.82 -3.63 2.95
N VAL A 151 24.17 -2.38 2.67
CA VAL A 151 23.45 -1.51 1.72
C VAL A 151 23.52 -2.15 0.33
N THR A 152 22.54 -1.88 -0.51
CA THR A 152 22.57 -2.28 -1.93
C THR A 152 23.75 -1.60 -2.59
N ASP A 153 24.69 -2.39 -3.04
CA ASP A 153 25.90 -1.95 -3.73
C ASP A 153 26.25 -3.03 -4.76
N ASN A 154 25.98 -2.71 -6.02
CA ASN A 154 26.17 -3.68 -7.09
C ASN A 154 27.65 -4.00 -7.35
N GLU A 155 28.54 -3.01 -7.20
CA GLU A 155 29.98 -3.21 -7.41
C GLU A 155 30.56 -4.16 -6.36
N LEU A 156 30.19 -3.97 -5.10
CA LEU A 156 30.60 -4.88 -4.03
C LEU A 156 29.95 -6.27 -4.16
N ASP A 157 28.71 -6.34 -4.68
CA ASP A 157 28.02 -7.62 -4.92
C ASP A 157 28.64 -8.39 -6.10
N GLU A 158 29.27 -7.71 -7.08
CA GLU A 158 30.04 -8.36 -8.15
C GLU A 158 31.34 -8.95 -7.66
N VAL A 159 32.00 -8.27 -6.70
CA VAL A 159 33.26 -8.74 -6.10
C VAL A 159 33.00 -9.88 -5.10
N ASP A 160 31.91 -9.82 -4.34
CA ASP A 160 31.49 -10.86 -3.38
C ASP A 160 30.02 -11.26 -3.61
N PRO A 161 29.76 -12.24 -4.48
CA PRO A 161 28.39 -12.72 -4.74
C PRO A 161 27.68 -13.26 -3.50
N GLU A 162 28.41 -13.80 -2.51
CA GLU A 162 27.81 -14.28 -1.26
C GLU A 162 27.26 -13.14 -0.40
N ARG A 163 27.84 -11.94 -0.51
CA ARG A 163 27.32 -10.73 0.15
C ARG A 163 25.89 -10.44 -0.25
N ARG A 164 25.57 -10.54 -1.55
CA ARG A 164 24.20 -10.39 -2.07
C ARG A 164 23.28 -11.45 -1.48
N ILE A 165 23.72 -12.70 -1.42
CA ILE A 165 22.91 -13.80 -0.88
C ILE A 165 22.63 -13.57 0.61
N ARG A 166 23.64 -13.20 1.42
CA ARG A 166 23.46 -12.89 2.85
C ARG A 166 22.47 -11.75 3.04
N ARG A 167 22.62 -10.67 2.28
CA ARG A 167 21.74 -9.51 2.33
C ARG A 167 20.28 -9.86 1.97
N MET A 168 20.07 -10.67 0.93
CA MET A 168 18.73 -11.11 0.54
C MET A 168 18.09 -12.00 1.61
N ARG A 169 18.84 -12.95 2.18
CA ARG A 169 18.35 -13.81 3.28
C ARG A 169 17.96 -13.02 4.52
N ALA A 170 18.74 -12.01 4.88
CA ALA A 170 18.43 -11.14 6.01
C ALA A 170 17.09 -10.39 5.85
N ARG A 171 16.68 -10.18 4.61
CA ARG A 171 15.46 -9.43 4.23
C ARG A 171 14.33 -10.30 3.68
N GLU A 172 14.43 -11.62 3.82
CA GLU A 172 13.30 -12.53 3.60
C GLU A 172 12.23 -12.28 4.66
N LEU A 173 10.96 -12.19 4.22
CA LEU A 173 9.85 -11.92 5.13
C LEU A 173 9.74 -12.98 6.22
N ARG A 174 9.73 -12.54 7.46
CA ARG A 174 9.69 -13.37 8.66
C ARG A 174 8.28 -13.91 8.95
N LEU A 175 7.69 -14.63 7.99
CA LEU A 175 6.29 -15.07 8.06
C LEU A 175 6.05 -16.08 9.20
N VAL A 176 6.96 -17.03 9.39
CA VAL A 176 6.85 -18.05 10.45
C VAL A 176 6.93 -17.40 11.84
N GLN A 177 7.88 -16.48 12.03
CA GLN A 177 8.03 -15.72 13.28
C GLN A 177 6.88 -14.74 13.48
N GLY A 178 6.31 -14.23 12.40
CA GLY A 178 5.18 -13.31 12.37
C GLY A 178 3.81 -13.98 12.37
N ARG A 179 3.71 -15.29 12.62
CA ARG A 179 2.42 -16.03 12.57
C ARG A 179 1.31 -15.39 13.40
N LYS A 180 1.64 -14.81 14.57
CA LYS A 180 0.66 -14.10 15.42
C LYS A 180 0.18 -12.79 14.80
N ILE A 181 1.01 -12.13 13.99
CA ILE A 181 0.61 -10.97 13.20
C ILE A 181 -0.38 -11.41 12.13
N LEU A 182 -0.07 -12.48 11.42
CA LEU A 182 -0.90 -13.02 10.34
C LEU A 182 -2.25 -13.54 10.85
N SER A 183 -2.29 -14.18 12.02
CA SER A 183 -3.55 -14.60 12.67
C SER A 183 -4.39 -13.44 13.21
N GLY A 184 -3.80 -12.25 13.36
CA GLY A 184 -4.48 -11.07 13.91
C GLY A 184 -4.29 -10.87 15.42
N GLU A 185 -3.57 -11.78 16.11
CA GLU A 185 -3.35 -11.69 17.55
C GLU A 185 -2.39 -10.56 17.96
N ALA A 186 -1.46 -10.17 17.07
CA ALA A 186 -0.40 -9.19 17.35
C ALA A 186 -0.12 -8.26 16.17
N MET A 187 -1.14 -7.84 15.44
CA MET A 187 -0.97 -7.00 14.24
C MET A 187 -0.68 -5.52 14.54
N GLY A 188 -0.90 -5.07 15.80
CA GLY A 188 -0.74 -3.68 16.19
C GLY A 188 -1.95 -2.81 15.86
N GLU A 189 -1.74 -1.49 15.78
CA GLU A 189 -2.79 -0.53 15.47
C GLU A 189 -3.27 -0.68 14.01
N LEU A 190 -4.59 -0.69 13.82
CA LEU A 190 -5.21 -0.83 12.50
C LEU A 190 -4.92 0.40 11.63
N ARG A 191 -4.38 0.16 10.45
CA ARG A 191 -4.20 1.18 9.40
C ARG A 191 -5.45 1.23 8.55
N GLU A 192 -6.44 1.93 9.07
CA GLU A 192 -7.76 2.00 8.45
C GLU A 192 -7.74 2.85 7.19
N MET A 193 -8.32 2.33 6.12
CA MET A 193 -8.58 3.11 4.91
C MET A 193 -9.68 4.14 5.18
N ARG A 194 -9.48 5.37 4.68
CA ARG A 194 -10.45 6.46 4.78
C ARG A 194 -10.99 6.81 3.42
N LYS A 195 -12.26 7.17 3.35
CA LYS A 195 -12.86 7.65 2.12
C LYS A 195 -12.19 8.96 1.70
N TRP A 196 -11.78 9.05 0.45
CA TRP A 196 -11.22 10.26 -0.13
C TRP A 196 -12.31 11.01 -0.88
N GLU A 197 -12.98 11.94 -0.19
CA GLU A 197 -14.20 12.58 -0.68
C GLU A 197 -13.96 13.42 -1.94
N ASP A 198 -12.86 14.15 -1.98
CA ASP A 198 -12.56 15.11 -3.05
C ASP A 198 -11.70 14.54 -4.18
N PHE A 199 -11.47 13.21 -4.18
CA PHE A 199 -10.57 12.59 -5.16
C PHE A 199 -10.96 12.89 -6.62
N TRP A 200 -12.25 12.89 -6.94
CA TRP A 200 -12.75 13.12 -8.31
C TRP A 200 -13.02 14.59 -8.62
N ARG A 201 -12.93 15.49 -7.67
CA ARG A 201 -13.00 16.92 -7.94
C ARG A 201 -11.72 17.35 -8.64
N LEU A 202 -11.84 17.95 -9.81
CA LEU A 202 -10.73 18.65 -10.43
C LEU A 202 -10.45 19.89 -9.58
N ASP A 203 -9.24 20.06 -9.13
CA ASP A 203 -8.83 21.32 -8.53
C ASP A 203 -8.90 22.40 -9.64
N ASP A 204 -9.89 23.27 -9.57
CA ASP A 204 -9.97 24.52 -10.37
C ASP A 204 -8.87 25.49 -9.90
N LYS A 205 -7.62 25.03 -9.89
CA LYS A 205 -6.46 25.90 -9.76
C LYS A 205 -5.91 26.15 -11.15
N ILE A 206 -6.51 27.17 -11.80
CA ILE A 206 -5.90 27.95 -12.89
C ILE A 206 -4.99 29.01 -12.28
#